data_8f6ca0b30d3111563bba2a5563a07e49
#
_entry.id   8f6ca0b30d3111563bba2a5563a07e49
#
_cell.length_a   1.000
_cell.length_b   1.000
_cell.length_c   1.000
_cell.angle_alpha   90.00
_cell.angle_beta   90.00
_cell.angle_gamma   90.00
#
_symmetry.space_group_name_H-M   'P 1'
#
loop_
_entity.id
_entity.type
_entity.pdbx_description
1 polymer ?
#
loop_
_entity_poly.entity_id
_entity_poly.type
_entity_poly.pdbx_seq_one_letter_code
_entity_poly.pdbx_strand_id
1 'polypeptide(L)'
;MLNTSLSPWPSFTQEEADAVSKVLLSNKVNYWTGTECREFEKEFAAFAGTQYAVALSNGTLALDVALKAMGIGAGDDVIVTSRTFLASASCIVTAGANPVFADVDLNSQNISAETIKAALTPNTKAIIVVHLAGMPAEMDGIMDLAKEHDLWVIEDCAQAHGAKYKGKSVGSIGHVGAWSFCQDKIMTTGGEGGMVTTNDKELWRKMWSYKDHGKSYDAVYHREHAPGFRWLHESFGTNWRMMEMQAIIGRIQLKRMPEWTARRQAHAAKLAESLGKFASIRLIEVADYIEHAQYKFYAFVKPEHLKDGWTRDRIVSELNARKVPCYQGSCSEVYLEKAFDNTPWRPKERLKNAVQLGDTSLMFLVHPTLTDDEIAFCKEHIEAVLAEATA
;
A
#
# COMPACT_ATOMS: atom_id res chain seq x y z
N MET A 1 1.26 17.59 1.84
CA MET A 1 0.13 17.80 0.92
C MET A 1 0.68 18.23 -0.42
N LEU A 2 0.25 17.57 -1.49
CA LEU A 2 0.60 17.98 -2.84
C LEU A 2 -0.23 19.23 -3.16
N ASN A 3 0.38 20.40 -3.04
CA ASN A 3 -0.28 21.68 -3.33
C ASN A 3 -0.27 21.84 -4.86
N THR A 4 -1.27 21.30 -5.54
CA THR A 4 -1.38 21.37 -7.00
C THR A 4 -2.49 22.35 -7.39
N SER A 5 -2.41 22.87 -8.61
CA SER A 5 -3.46 23.69 -9.21
C SER A 5 -4.65 22.87 -9.75
N LEU A 6 -4.55 21.53 -9.66
CA LEU A 6 -5.54 20.58 -10.14
C LEU A 6 -6.54 20.23 -9.02
N SER A 7 -7.63 19.59 -9.40
CA SER A 7 -8.65 19.08 -8.50
C SER A 7 -8.02 18.30 -7.32
N PRO A 8 -8.50 18.49 -6.09
CA PRO A 8 -7.84 17.92 -4.92
C PRO A 8 -8.12 16.42 -4.75
N TRP A 9 -7.18 15.73 -4.12
CA TRP A 9 -7.36 14.40 -3.57
C TRP A 9 -6.71 14.33 -2.17
N PRO A 10 -7.40 13.79 -1.13
CA PRO A 10 -8.78 13.28 -1.17
C PRO A 10 -9.81 14.39 -1.37
N SER A 11 -11.05 14.00 -1.73
CA SER A 11 -12.20 14.87 -1.83
C SER A 11 -13.37 14.21 -1.12
N PHE A 12 -13.76 14.80 0.01
CA PHE A 12 -14.92 14.35 0.80
C PHE A 12 -16.20 15.04 0.32
N THR A 13 -17.32 14.36 0.51
CA THR A 13 -18.65 14.85 0.15
C THR A 13 -19.48 15.15 1.38
N GLN A 14 -20.61 15.83 1.20
CA GLN A 14 -21.58 16.09 2.29
C GLN A 14 -22.13 14.77 2.86
N GLU A 15 -22.26 13.71 2.06
CA GLU A 15 -22.69 12.39 2.52
C GLU A 15 -21.78 11.84 3.63
N GLU A 16 -20.44 11.95 3.47
CA GLU A 16 -19.48 11.53 4.47
C GLU A 16 -19.54 12.39 5.72
N ALA A 17 -19.66 13.72 5.56
CA ALA A 17 -19.79 14.64 6.69
C ALA A 17 -21.06 14.38 7.52
N ASP A 18 -22.19 14.16 6.86
CA ASP A 18 -23.46 13.86 7.50
C ASP A 18 -23.43 12.50 8.22
N ALA A 19 -22.80 11.51 7.61
CA ALA A 19 -22.65 10.19 8.20
C ALA A 19 -21.78 10.24 9.48
N VAL A 20 -20.67 10.96 9.46
CA VAL A 20 -19.83 11.19 10.65
C VAL A 20 -20.60 11.93 11.75
N SER A 21 -21.35 12.97 11.37
CA SER A 21 -22.20 13.70 12.31
C SER A 21 -23.22 12.79 13.00
N LYS A 22 -23.87 11.89 12.25
CA LYS A 22 -24.82 10.90 12.80
C LYS A 22 -24.15 9.96 13.79
N VAL A 23 -22.96 9.45 13.46
CA VAL A 23 -22.18 8.58 14.37
C VAL A 23 -21.84 9.34 15.67
N LEU A 24 -21.33 10.56 15.54
CA LEU A 24 -20.97 11.39 16.69
C LEU A 24 -22.18 11.66 17.62
N LEU A 25 -23.29 12.11 17.05
CA LEU A 25 -24.52 12.41 17.79
C LEU A 25 -25.21 11.18 18.39
N SER A 26 -24.90 9.98 17.88
CA SER A 26 -25.40 8.73 18.44
C SER A 26 -24.77 8.38 19.79
N ASN A 27 -23.64 9.00 20.17
CA ASN A 27 -22.78 8.67 21.31
C ASN A 27 -22.21 7.23 21.27
N LYS A 28 -22.34 6.51 20.15
CA LYS A 28 -21.79 5.16 19.93
C LYS A 28 -20.55 5.23 19.03
N VAL A 29 -19.50 5.88 19.54
CA VAL A 29 -18.32 6.29 18.78
C VAL A 29 -17.12 5.33 18.89
N ASN A 30 -17.28 4.28 19.66
CA ASN A 30 -16.22 3.29 19.92
C ASN A 30 -16.62 1.93 19.33
N TYR A 31 -15.65 1.14 18.93
CA TYR A 31 -15.79 -0.23 18.38
C TYR A 31 -16.76 -1.11 19.16
N TRP A 32 -16.80 -0.97 20.51
CA TRP A 32 -17.65 -1.79 21.40
C TRP A 32 -19.08 -1.28 21.53
N THR A 33 -19.32 -0.02 21.28
CA THR A 33 -20.65 0.60 21.42
C THR A 33 -21.34 0.83 20.09
N GLY A 34 -20.57 1.03 19.01
CA GLY A 34 -21.06 1.18 17.66
C GLY A 34 -21.06 -0.14 16.87
N THR A 35 -21.31 -0.05 15.57
CA THR A 35 -21.36 -1.18 14.64
C THR A 35 -20.55 -0.93 13.35
N GLU A 36 -20.16 0.33 13.08
CA GLU A 36 -19.58 0.74 11.80
C GLU A 36 -18.25 0.01 11.52
N CYS A 37 -17.38 -0.13 12.53
CA CYS A 37 -16.12 -0.85 12.38
C CYS A 37 -16.35 -2.32 12.01
N ARG A 38 -17.29 -2.99 12.68
CA ARG A 38 -17.58 -4.42 12.43
C ARG A 38 -18.23 -4.65 11.07
N GLU A 39 -19.10 -3.74 10.64
CA GLU A 39 -19.67 -3.81 9.29
C GLU A 39 -18.60 -3.49 8.23
N PHE A 40 -17.71 -2.52 8.49
CA PHE A 40 -16.60 -2.23 7.60
C PHE A 40 -15.62 -3.41 7.47
N GLU A 41 -15.31 -4.12 8.57
CA GLU A 41 -14.52 -5.35 8.53
C GLU A 41 -15.14 -6.40 7.60
N LYS A 42 -16.46 -6.64 7.67
CA LYS A 42 -17.18 -7.59 6.80
C LYS A 42 -17.18 -7.15 5.34
N GLU A 43 -17.55 -5.90 5.09
CA GLU A 43 -17.62 -5.31 3.76
C GLU A 43 -16.24 -5.30 3.08
N PHE A 44 -15.19 -4.97 3.84
CA PHE A 44 -13.83 -4.94 3.33
C PHE A 44 -13.24 -6.35 3.10
N ALA A 45 -13.54 -7.32 3.98
CA ALA A 45 -13.18 -8.71 3.74
C ALA A 45 -13.79 -9.23 2.43
N ALA A 46 -15.07 -8.93 2.17
CA ALA A 46 -15.74 -9.27 0.91
C ALA A 46 -15.07 -8.58 -0.30
N PHE A 47 -14.73 -7.29 -0.19
CA PHE A 47 -14.02 -6.55 -1.22
C PHE A 47 -12.64 -7.14 -1.52
N ALA A 48 -11.88 -7.49 -0.49
CA ALA A 48 -10.57 -8.10 -0.61
C ALA A 48 -10.61 -9.59 -0.99
N GLY A 49 -11.80 -10.22 -1.04
CA GLY A 49 -11.93 -11.65 -1.35
C GLY A 49 -11.39 -12.56 -0.25
N THR A 50 -11.45 -12.13 1.01
CA THR A 50 -10.99 -12.89 2.19
C THR A 50 -12.14 -13.23 3.12
N GLN A 51 -11.93 -14.19 4.04
CA GLN A 51 -12.93 -14.57 5.03
C GLN A 51 -12.97 -13.61 6.22
N TYR A 52 -11.84 -12.99 6.56
CA TYR A 52 -11.68 -12.21 7.79
C TYR A 52 -10.97 -10.90 7.52
N ALA A 53 -11.37 -9.88 8.28
CA ALA A 53 -10.66 -8.61 8.37
C ALA A 53 -10.65 -8.10 9.81
N VAL A 54 -9.68 -7.21 10.13
CA VAL A 54 -9.61 -6.49 11.41
C VAL A 54 -9.29 -5.03 11.13
N ALA A 55 -10.19 -4.14 11.53
CA ALA A 55 -10.01 -2.70 11.39
C ALA A 55 -9.05 -2.15 12.46
N LEU A 56 -8.12 -1.28 12.03
CA LEU A 56 -7.02 -0.74 12.82
C LEU A 56 -6.92 0.78 12.63
N SER A 57 -6.20 1.44 13.53
CA SER A 57 -6.07 2.90 13.52
C SER A 57 -5.26 3.44 12.34
N ASN A 58 -4.34 2.66 11.76
CA ASN A 58 -3.56 3.04 10.58
C ASN A 58 -2.88 1.82 9.92
N GLY A 59 -2.30 2.03 8.72
CA GLY A 59 -1.66 0.96 7.95
C GLY A 59 -0.34 0.44 8.55
N THR A 60 0.39 1.26 9.29
CA THR A 60 1.62 0.82 9.97
C THR A 60 1.28 -0.24 11.02
N LEU A 61 0.23 -0.02 11.80
CA LEU A 61 -0.24 -1.00 12.78
C LEU A 61 -0.81 -2.28 12.13
N ALA A 62 -1.23 -2.20 10.86
CA ALA A 62 -1.63 -3.40 10.10
C ALA A 62 -0.42 -4.31 9.83
N LEU A 63 0.74 -3.75 9.48
CA LEU A 63 1.99 -4.49 9.34
C LEU A 63 2.49 -5.01 10.69
N ASP A 64 2.48 -4.16 11.72
CA ASP A 64 2.92 -4.53 13.08
C ASP A 64 2.11 -5.71 13.63
N VAL A 65 0.78 -5.68 13.52
CA VAL A 65 -0.08 -6.76 14.05
C VAL A 65 0.07 -8.06 13.27
N ALA A 66 0.33 -7.98 11.96
CA ALA A 66 0.60 -9.16 11.13
C ALA A 66 1.88 -9.87 11.59
N LEU A 67 2.99 -9.14 11.71
CA LEU A 67 4.25 -9.68 12.22
C LEU A 67 4.09 -10.27 13.63
N LYS A 68 3.38 -9.57 14.50
CA LYS A 68 3.11 -10.03 15.88
C LYS A 68 2.30 -11.32 15.90
N ALA A 69 1.25 -11.43 15.09
CA ALA A 69 0.40 -12.63 15.02
C ALA A 69 1.15 -13.85 14.48
N MET A 70 2.11 -13.63 13.57
CA MET A 70 2.99 -14.65 13.01
C MET A 70 4.13 -15.04 13.96
N GLY A 71 4.31 -14.33 15.09
CA GLY A 71 5.35 -14.62 16.07
C GLY A 71 6.75 -14.16 15.63
N ILE A 72 6.84 -13.24 14.68
CA ILE A 72 8.10 -12.68 14.19
C ILE A 72 8.71 -11.75 15.24
N GLY A 73 10.02 -11.89 15.48
CA GLY A 73 10.73 -11.12 16.52
C GLY A 73 12.23 -11.29 16.51
N ALA A 74 12.85 -11.19 17.67
CA ALA A 74 14.30 -11.21 17.83
C ALA A 74 14.95 -12.49 17.25
N GLY A 75 15.94 -12.30 16.40
CA GLY A 75 16.65 -13.37 15.71
C GLY A 75 16.08 -13.76 14.35
N ASP A 76 14.87 -13.28 14.01
CA ASP A 76 14.27 -13.53 12.70
C ASP A 76 14.70 -12.47 11.70
N ASP A 77 14.86 -12.89 10.45
CA ASP A 77 15.06 -12.00 9.31
C ASP A 77 13.76 -11.93 8.49
N VAL A 78 13.40 -10.71 8.07
CA VAL A 78 12.24 -10.47 7.21
C VAL A 78 12.69 -9.77 5.94
N ILE A 79 12.44 -10.42 4.80
CA ILE A 79 12.74 -9.81 3.49
C ILE A 79 11.71 -8.77 3.16
N VAL A 80 12.18 -7.59 2.73
CA VAL A 80 11.35 -6.46 2.32
C VAL A 80 11.93 -5.77 1.09
N THR A 81 11.06 -5.16 0.29
CA THR A 81 11.50 -4.37 -0.86
C THR A 81 12.31 -3.14 -0.44
N SER A 82 13.31 -2.78 -1.24
CA SER A 82 14.06 -1.53 -1.08
C SER A 82 13.26 -0.30 -1.50
N ARG A 83 12.32 -0.46 -2.46
CA ARG A 83 11.53 0.62 -3.04
C ARG A 83 10.15 0.66 -2.43
N THR A 84 9.99 1.45 -1.37
CA THR A 84 8.75 1.56 -0.61
C THR A 84 8.73 2.77 0.31
N PHE A 85 7.66 2.94 1.06
CA PHE A 85 7.60 3.83 2.22
C PHE A 85 8.27 3.15 3.44
N LEU A 86 8.87 3.95 4.30
CA LEU A 86 9.64 3.46 5.46
C LEU A 86 8.88 2.46 6.33
N ALA A 87 7.55 2.58 6.46
CA ALA A 87 6.75 1.71 7.33
C ALA A 87 6.90 0.22 7.01
N SER A 88 7.03 -0.16 5.73
CA SER A 88 7.22 -1.56 5.33
C SER A 88 8.51 -2.19 5.88
N ALA A 89 9.52 -1.37 6.15
CA ALA A 89 10.79 -1.83 6.74
C ALA A 89 10.85 -1.56 8.26
N SER A 90 10.34 -0.42 8.73
CA SER A 90 10.42 -0.07 10.15
C SER A 90 9.54 -0.95 11.03
N CYS A 91 8.43 -1.50 10.53
CA CYS A 91 7.62 -2.47 11.26
C CYS A 91 8.42 -3.73 11.63
N ILE A 92 9.38 -4.15 10.80
CA ILE A 92 10.26 -5.28 11.08
C ILE A 92 11.16 -4.96 12.27
N VAL A 93 11.74 -3.76 12.28
CA VAL A 93 12.61 -3.27 13.36
C VAL A 93 11.82 -3.13 14.67
N THR A 94 10.60 -2.57 14.61
CA THR A 94 9.74 -2.42 15.80
C THR A 94 9.24 -3.75 16.33
N ALA A 95 9.14 -4.78 15.50
CA ALA A 95 8.88 -6.15 15.93
C ALA A 95 10.09 -6.82 16.62
N GLY A 96 11.29 -6.19 16.55
CA GLY A 96 12.55 -6.73 17.07
C GLY A 96 13.27 -7.66 16.09
N ALA A 97 12.79 -7.78 14.85
CA ALA A 97 13.38 -8.60 13.79
C ALA A 97 14.36 -7.77 12.93
N ASN A 98 15.07 -8.41 12.01
CA ASN A 98 16.02 -7.77 11.12
C ASN A 98 15.42 -7.61 9.71
N PRO A 99 15.35 -6.39 9.15
CA PRO A 99 15.00 -6.19 7.76
C PRO A 99 16.14 -6.62 6.83
N VAL A 100 15.81 -7.43 5.82
CA VAL A 100 16.72 -7.81 4.75
C VAL A 100 16.17 -7.24 3.45
N PHE A 101 16.89 -6.30 2.85
CA PHE A 101 16.43 -5.59 1.66
C PHE A 101 16.69 -6.38 0.40
N ALA A 102 15.62 -6.69 -0.34
CA ALA A 102 15.69 -7.24 -1.68
C ALA A 102 15.65 -6.14 -2.74
N ASP A 103 16.34 -6.34 -3.85
CA ASP A 103 16.21 -5.49 -5.04
C ASP A 103 14.84 -5.71 -5.70
N VAL A 104 14.52 -4.90 -6.68
CA VAL A 104 13.24 -4.92 -7.37
C VAL A 104 13.42 -5.28 -8.84
N ASP A 105 12.36 -5.75 -9.46
CA ASP A 105 12.27 -5.90 -10.91
C ASP A 105 12.12 -4.54 -11.59
N LEU A 106 12.84 -4.32 -12.68
CA LEU A 106 12.87 -3.03 -13.37
C LEU A 106 11.53 -2.66 -14.04
N ASN A 107 10.72 -3.65 -14.43
CA ASN A 107 9.44 -3.36 -15.06
C ASN A 107 8.37 -3.06 -14.02
N SER A 108 8.14 -4.01 -13.10
CA SER A 108 7.07 -3.91 -12.11
C SER A 108 7.38 -2.98 -10.94
N GLN A 109 8.65 -2.67 -10.67
CA GLN A 109 9.16 -1.97 -9.48
C GLN A 109 8.97 -2.75 -8.17
N ASN A 110 8.46 -3.95 -8.22
CA ASN A 110 8.18 -4.82 -7.08
C ASN A 110 9.29 -5.84 -6.88
N ILE A 111 9.36 -6.43 -5.71
CA ILE A 111 10.20 -7.63 -5.51
C ILE A 111 9.63 -8.80 -6.32
N SER A 112 10.48 -9.73 -6.67
CA SER A 112 10.14 -10.97 -7.38
C SER A 112 10.70 -12.19 -6.66
N ALA A 113 10.27 -13.39 -7.04
CA ALA A 113 10.84 -14.62 -6.49
C ALA A 113 12.37 -14.67 -6.65
N GLU A 114 12.91 -14.16 -7.77
CA GLU A 114 14.34 -14.10 -8.03
C GLU A 114 15.07 -13.17 -7.06
N THR A 115 14.56 -11.94 -6.88
CA THR A 115 15.18 -10.96 -5.98
C THR A 115 15.04 -11.38 -4.51
N ILE A 116 13.95 -12.04 -4.13
CA ILE A 116 13.75 -12.62 -2.80
C ILE A 116 14.73 -13.76 -2.58
N LYS A 117 14.89 -14.69 -3.55
CA LYS A 117 15.81 -15.81 -3.45
C LYS A 117 17.26 -15.35 -3.23
N ALA A 118 17.67 -14.27 -3.87
CA ALA A 118 19.00 -13.68 -3.68
C ALA A 118 19.19 -13.05 -2.29
N ALA A 119 18.12 -12.72 -1.59
CA ALA A 119 18.12 -12.12 -0.25
C ALA A 119 17.89 -13.12 0.89
N LEU A 120 17.63 -14.39 0.59
CA LEU A 120 17.38 -15.42 1.61
C LEU A 120 18.57 -15.60 2.55
N THR A 121 18.28 -15.72 3.83
CA THR A 121 19.24 -16.08 4.89
C THR A 121 18.74 -17.31 5.64
N PRO A 122 19.59 -17.98 6.44
CA PRO A 122 19.16 -19.10 7.28
C PRO A 122 18.10 -18.72 8.32
N ASN A 123 17.98 -17.43 8.66
CA ASN A 123 17.05 -16.90 9.66
C ASN A 123 15.80 -16.27 9.04
N THR A 124 15.65 -16.30 7.71
CA THR A 124 14.47 -15.75 7.05
C THR A 124 13.21 -16.47 7.50
N LYS A 125 12.20 -15.72 7.95
CA LYS A 125 10.90 -16.22 8.44
C LYS A 125 9.70 -15.62 7.73
N ALA A 126 9.85 -14.42 7.14
CA ALA A 126 8.75 -13.76 6.46
C ALA A 126 9.25 -12.91 5.28
N ILE A 127 8.30 -12.59 4.41
CA ILE A 127 8.47 -11.67 3.28
C ILE A 127 7.36 -10.63 3.36
N ILE A 128 7.71 -9.35 3.24
CA ILE A 128 6.74 -8.26 3.03
C ILE A 128 6.79 -7.87 1.56
N VAL A 129 5.70 -8.19 0.85
CA VAL A 129 5.52 -7.90 -0.58
C VAL A 129 4.73 -6.62 -0.71
N VAL A 130 5.34 -5.56 -1.22
CA VAL A 130 4.64 -4.29 -1.49
C VAL A 130 4.12 -4.31 -2.91
N HIS A 131 2.84 -3.97 -3.09
CA HIS A 131 2.22 -3.76 -4.41
C HIS A 131 2.34 -2.28 -4.79
N LEU A 132 3.54 -1.89 -5.23
CA LEU A 132 3.91 -0.49 -5.42
C LEU A 132 3.03 0.20 -6.46
N ALA A 133 2.58 1.41 -6.14
CA ALA A 133 1.73 2.25 -7.00
C ALA A 133 0.40 1.60 -7.43
N GLY A 134 0.03 0.45 -6.84
CA GLY A 134 -1.13 -0.34 -7.21
C GLY A 134 -0.85 -1.41 -8.27
N MET A 135 0.42 -1.65 -8.58
CA MET A 135 0.88 -2.75 -9.45
C MET A 135 1.06 -4.01 -8.61
N PRO A 136 0.26 -5.08 -8.83
CA PRO A 136 0.48 -6.36 -8.18
C PRO A 136 1.90 -6.90 -8.45
N ALA A 137 2.54 -7.46 -7.43
CA ALA A 137 3.74 -8.27 -7.60
C ALA A 137 3.38 -9.63 -8.23
N GLU A 138 4.37 -10.30 -8.83
CA GLU A 138 4.23 -11.65 -9.40
C GLU A 138 4.11 -12.69 -8.28
N MET A 139 2.88 -12.87 -7.77
CA MET A 139 2.62 -13.60 -6.54
C MET A 139 2.83 -15.11 -6.64
N ASP A 140 2.62 -15.74 -7.80
CA ASP A 140 2.75 -17.21 -7.91
C ASP A 140 4.16 -17.65 -7.54
N GLY A 141 5.19 -17.09 -8.18
CA GLY A 141 6.59 -17.42 -7.88
C GLY A 141 7.01 -17.08 -6.44
N ILE A 142 6.45 -15.99 -5.89
CA ILE A 142 6.70 -15.59 -4.49
C ILE A 142 6.08 -16.62 -3.52
N MET A 143 4.84 -17.04 -3.77
CA MET A 143 4.16 -18.02 -2.92
C MET A 143 4.77 -19.42 -3.02
N ASP A 144 5.24 -19.82 -4.21
CA ASP A 144 5.96 -21.08 -4.40
C ASP A 144 7.27 -21.09 -3.61
N LEU A 145 8.05 -20.00 -3.69
CA LEU A 145 9.27 -19.82 -2.92
C LEU A 145 9.01 -19.81 -1.40
N ALA A 146 7.97 -19.11 -0.99
CA ALA A 146 7.58 -19.05 0.42
C ALA A 146 7.20 -20.42 0.97
N LYS A 147 6.50 -21.23 0.17
CA LYS A 147 6.16 -22.62 0.51
C LYS A 147 7.40 -23.51 0.59
N GLU A 148 8.35 -23.37 -0.35
CA GLU A 148 9.61 -24.14 -0.36
C GLU A 148 10.43 -23.91 0.92
N HIS A 149 10.42 -22.67 1.44
CA HIS A 149 11.23 -22.27 2.58
C HIS A 149 10.45 -22.10 3.90
N ASP A 150 9.17 -22.46 3.94
CA ASP A 150 8.27 -22.31 5.12
C ASP A 150 8.22 -20.88 5.64
N LEU A 151 7.99 -19.91 4.73
CA LEU A 151 7.99 -18.48 5.02
C LEU A 151 6.56 -17.91 5.07
N TRP A 152 6.34 -16.98 6.00
CA TRP A 152 5.16 -16.14 6.00
C TRP A 152 5.22 -15.08 4.88
N VAL A 153 4.09 -14.76 4.27
CA VAL A 153 3.96 -13.70 3.26
C VAL A 153 2.93 -12.69 3.74
N ILE A 154 3.36 -11.45 3.92
CA ILE A 154 2.52 -10.29 4.18
C ILE A 154 2.46 -9.47 2.89
N GLU A 155 1.27 -9.24 2.37
CA GLU A 155 1.05 -8.32 1.25
C GLU A 155 0.83 -6.91 1.81
N ASP A 156 1.75 -5.98 1.55
CA ASP A 156 1.53 -4.56 1.82
C ASP A 156 0.71 -3.95 0.68
N CYS A 157 -0.58 -3.86 0.91
CA CYS A 157 -1.59 -3.38 -0.02
C CYS A 157 -1.92 -1.89 0.16
N ALA A 158 -1.10 -1.13 0.92
CA ALA A 158 -1.36 0.28 1.23
C ALA A 158 -1.54 1.17 -0.02
N GLN A 159 -1.07 0.74 -1.18
CA GLN A 159 -1.16 1.45 -2.44
C GLN A 159 -2.02 0.72 -3.50
N ALA A 160 -2.73 -0.35 -3.12
CA ALA A 160 -3.23 -1.32 -4.10
C ALA A 160 -4.71 -1.70 -3.96
N HIS A 161 -5.53 -0.82 -3.35
CA HIS A 161 -6.98 -1.03 -3.24
C HIS A 161 -7.60 -1.20 -4.64
N GLY A 162 -8.25 -2.34 -4.86
CA GLY A 162 -8.86 -2.70 -6.15
C GLY A 162 -7.90 -3.34 -7.16
N ALA A 163 -6.61 -3.52 -6.82
CA ALA A 163 -5.69 -4.28 -7.66
C ALA A 163 -5.99 -5.79 -7.61
N LYS A 164 -5.79 -6.48 -8.74
CA LYS A 164 -5.94 -7.93 -8.80
C LYS A 164 -4.80 -8.60 -9.56
N TYR A 165 -4.46 -9.78 -9.13
CA TYR A 165 -3.52 -10.70 -9.76
C TYR A 165 -4.27 -11.98 -10.15
N LYS A 166 -4.35 -12.28 -11.45
CA LYS A 166 -5.08 -13.45 -11.99
C LYS A 166 -6.51 -13.56 -11.46
N GLY A 167 -7.22 -12.41 -11.43
CA GLY A 167 -8.60 -12.30 -10.96
C GLY A 167 -8.78 -12.33 -9.44
N LYS A 168 -7.74 -12.56 -8.64
CA LYS A 168 -7.79 -12.50 -7.18
C LYS A 168 -7.36 -11.11 -6.70
N SER A 169 -8.09 -10.54 -5.73
CA SER A 169 -7.65 -9.30 -5.09
C SER A 169 -6.30 -9.49 -4.42
N VAL A 170 -5.40 -8.53 -4.55
CA VAL A 170 -4.23 -8.46 -3.67
C VAL A 170 -4.68 -8.40 -2.22
N GLY A 171 -3.85 -8.84 -1.28
CA GLY A 171 -4.22 -8.98 0.14
C GLY A 171 -5.04 -10.23 0.45
N SER A 172 -5.30 -11.11 -0.57
CA SER A 172 -5.95 -12.41 -0.39
C SER A 172 -5.08 -13.58 -0.83
N ILE A 173 -3.88 -13.32 -1.34
CA ILE A 173 -3.02 -14.34 -1.97
C ILE A 173 -1.95 -14.80 -0.98
N GLY A 174 -1.30 -13.88 -0.27
CA GLY A 174 -0.42 -14.16 0.85
C GLY A 174 -1.19 -14.61 2.10
N HIS A 175 -0.51 -14.69 3.22
CA HIS A 175 -1.11 -15.09 4.49
C HIS A 175 -1.92 -13.96 5.16
N VAL A 176 -1.43 -12.72 5.05
CA VAL A 176 -2.10 -11.51 5.55
C VAL A 176 -1.93 -10.39 4.55
N GLY A 177 -3.01 -9.67 4.24
CA GLY A 177 -2.98 -8.38 3.55
C GLY A 177 -3.02 -7.23 4.56
N ALA A 178 -2.10 -6.28 4.45
CA ALA A 178 -2.04 -5.07 5.27
C ALA A 178 -2.42 -3.85 4.44
N TRP A 179 -3.42 -3.09 4.89
CA TRP A 179 -4.03 -1.98 4.16
C TRP A 179 -3.90 -0.67 4.92
N SER A 180 -3.77 0.43 4.19
CA SER A 180 -3.72 1.78 4.75
C SER A 180 -4.83 2.63 4.16
N PHE A 181 -5.51 3.39 5.02
CA PHE A 181 -6.50 4.41 4.65
C PHE A 181 -6.01 5.81 5.02
N CYS A 182 -4.69 6.03 4.95
CA CYS A 182 -4.09 7.35 5.13
C CYS A 182 -4.62 8.33 4.07
N GLN A 183 -4.48 9.62 4.34
CA GLN A 183 -5.11 10.71 3.59
C GLN A 183 -4.99 10.59 2.06
N ASP A 184 -3.81 10.26 1.53
CA ASP A 184 -3.54 10.27 0.08
C ASP A 184 -3.77 8.93 -0.63
N LYS A 185 -4.20 7.90 0.09
CA LYS A 185 -4.42 6.55 -0.47
C LYS A 185 -5.58 6.52 -1.47
N ILE A 186 -5.76 5.38 -2.14
CA ILE A 186 -6.84 5.17 -3.11
C ILE A 186 -8.22 5.37 -2.46
N MET A 187 -8.35 4.96 -1.20
CA MET A 187 -9.46 5.34 -0.32
C MET A 187 -8.91 5.72 1.05
N THR A 188 -9.62 6.57 1.78
CA THR A 188 -9.21 7.07 3.10
C THR A 188 -10.35 7.02 4.09
N THR A 189 -10.05 6.90 5.37
CA THR A 189 -11.03 6.93 6.46
C THR A 189 -10.98 8.24 7.27
N GLY A 190 -10.88 9.37 6.54
CA GLY A 190 -10.84 10.69 7.16
C GLY A 190 -9.43 11.14 7.58
N GLY A 191 -8.39 10.57 6.96
CA GLY A 191 -6.99 10.96 7.15
C GLY A 191 -6.11 9.84 7.65
N GLU A 192 -6.61 8.97 8.51
CA GLU A 192 -5.91 7.79 9.01
C GLU A 192 -6.84 6.59 9.12
N GLY A 193 -6.30 5.40 8.99
CA GLY A 193 -6.97 4.12 9.15
C GLY A 193 -6.15 2.98 8.58
N GLY A 194 -6.48 1.76 8.97
CA GLY A 194 -5.86 0.55 8.46
C GLY A 194 -6.78 -0.67 8.55
N MET A 195 -6.40 -1.72 7.87
CA MET A 195 -7.10 -3.01 7.91
C MET A 195 -6.08 -4.13 7.71
N VAL A 196 -6.29 -5.25 8.34
CA VAL A 196 -5.68 -6.51 7.92
C VAL A 196 -6.74 -7.44 7.39
N THR A 197 -6.39 -8.22 6.36
CA THR A 197 -7.25 -9.24 5.74
C THR A 197 -6.54 -10.58 5.74
N THR A 198 -7.28 -11.67 5.94
CA THR A 198 -6.71 -13.03 5.92
C THR A 198 -7.79 -14.08 5.69
N ASN A 199 -7.38 -15.25 5.20
CA ASN A 199 -8.21 -16.46 5.15
C ASN A 199 -7.93 -17.41 6.32
N ASP A 200 -6.90 -17.13 7.13
CA ASP A 200 -6.54 -17.94 8.29
C ASP A 200 -7.26 -17.43 9.55
N LYS A 201 -8.12 -18.29 10.10
CA LYS A 201 -8.91 -17.98 11.29
C LYS A 201 -8.07 -17.77 12.54
N GLU A 202 -6.96 -18.49 12.67
CA GLU A 202 -6.11 -18.39 13.86
C GLU A 202 -5.25 -17.12 13.82
N LEU A 203 -4.72 -16.74 12.65
CA LEU A 203 -4.09 -15.43 12.47
C LEU A 203 -5.08 -14.29 12.75
N TRP A 204 -6.30 -14.37 12.20
CA TRP A 204 -7.34 -13.39 12.47
C TRP A 204 -7.64 -13.25 13.97
N ARG A 205 -7.81 -14.37 14.70
CA ARG A 205 -8.06 -14.36 16.14
C ARG A 205 -6.93 -13.69 16.92
N LYS A 206 -5.67 -14.00 16.57
CA LYS A 206 -4.49 -13.38 17.20
C LYS A 206 -4.46 -11.87 16.93
N MET A 207 -4.66 -11.44 15.67
CA MET A 207 -4.68 -10.01 15.30
C MET A 207 -5.85 -9.27 15.98
N TRP A 208 -7.03 -9.85 15.96
CA TRP A 208 -8.21 -9.29 16.63
C TRP A 208 -7.99 -9.14 18.14
N SER A 209 -7.45 -10.15 18.79
CA SER A 209 -7.12 -10.17 20.21
C SER A 209 -6.09 -9.10 20.56
N TYR A 210 -4.99 -9.07 19.82
CA TYR A 210 -3.87 -8.17 20.09
C TYR A 210 -4.28 -6.70 19.96
N LYS A 211 -5.07 -6.33 18.94
CA LYS A 211 -5.56 -4.95 18.77
C LYS A 211 -6.46 -4.47 19.91
N ASP A 212 -6.97 -5.37 20.74
CA ASP A 212 -7.95 -5.10 21.79
C ASP A 212 -7.55 -5.68 23.14
N HIS A 213 -6.37 -5.31 23.60
CA HIS A 213 -5.83 -5.63 24.93
C HIS A 213 -5.69 -7.13 25.23
N GLY A 214 -5.70 -7.99 24.22
CA GLY A 214 -5.58 -9.44 24.41
C GLY A 214 -6.88 -10.14 24.78
N LYS A 215 -8.04 -9.55 24.45
CA LYS A 215 -9.34 -10.22 24.64
C LYS A 215 -9.44 -11.47 23.78
N SER A 216 -9.97 -12.53 24.35
CA SER A 216 -10.34 -13.73 23.61
C SER A 216 -11.67 -13.52 22.89
N TYR A 217 -11.70 -13.72 21.57
CA TYR A 217 -12.92 -13.62 20.78
C TYR A 217 -14.00 -14.58 21.30
N ASP A 218 -13.59 -15.83 21.60
CA ASP A 218 -14.51 -16.85 22.12
C ASP A 218 -15.02 -16.50 23.51
N ALA A 219 -14.17 -15.93 24.38
CA ALA A 219 -14.62 -15.47 25.70
C ALA A 219 -15.64 -14.32 25.60
N VAL A 220 -15.52 -13.46 24.58
CA VAL A 220 -16.46 -12.36 24.38
C VAL A 220 -17.79 -12.81 23.81
N TYR A 221 -17.78 -13.68 22.79
CA TYR A 221 -18.96 -13.93 21.97
C TYR A 221 -19.57 -15.34 22.11
N HIS A 222 -18.81 -16.31 22.61
CA HIS A 222 -19.25 -17.72 22.61
C HIS A 222 -19.26 -18.36 23.99
N ARG A 223 -18.55 -17.82 24.97
CA ARG A 223 -18.51 -18.38 26.33
C ARG A 223 -19.61 -17.78 27.19
N GLU A 224 -20.34 -18.65 27.90
CA GLU A 224 -21.24 -18.23 28.96
C GLU A 224 -20.43 -17.76 30.18
N HIS A 225 -20.90 -16.71 30.84
CA HIS A 225 -20.28 -16.14 32.02
C HIS A 225 -21.29 -16.06 33.18
N ALA A 226 -20.86 -16.42 34.38
CA ALA A 226 -21.63 -16.15 35.57
C ALA A 226 -21.86 -14.65 35.77
N PRO A 227 -22.93 -14.23 36.49
CA PRO A 227 -23.12 -12.83 36.85
C PRO A 227 -21.89 -12.24 37.54
N GLY A 228 -21.48 -11.03 37.17
CA GLY A 228 -20.34 -10.36 37.75
C GLY A 228 -19.28 -9.97 36.72
N PHE A 229 -18.04 -9.81 37.17
CA PHE A 229 -16.92 -9.45 36.30
C PHE A 229 -16.53 -10.61 35.40
N ARG A 230 -16.36 -10.33 34.10
CA ARG A 230 -15.98 -11.35 33.10
C ARG A 230 -14.48 -11.23 32.80
N TRP A 231 -13.74 -12.29 32.97
CA TRP A 231 -12.31 -12.40 32.68
C TRP A 231 -12.12 -12.70 31.19
N LEU A 232 -12.08 -11.67 30.34
CA LEU A 232 -12.08 -11.79 28.89
C LEU A 232 -10.69 -11.76 28.25
N HIS A 233 -9.66 -11.28 28.98
CA HIS A 233 -8.32 -11.11 28.44
C HIS A 233 -7.50 -12.38 28.72
N GLU A 234 -7.15 -13.12 27.66
CA GLU A 234 -6.40 -14.38 27.75
C GLU A 234 -4.96 -14.22 27.25
N SER A 235 -4.58 -13.04 26.76
CA SER A 235 -3.24 -12.67 26.34
C SER A 235 -2.98 -11.19 26.60
N PHE A 236 -1.75 -10.74 26.33
CA PHE A 236 -1.43 -9.31 26.35
C PHE A 236 -1.61 -8.73 24.94
N GLY A 237 -2.12 -7.51 24.89
CA GLY A 237 -2.33 -6.77 23.66
C GLY A 237 -2.34 -5.26 23.93
N THR A 238 -2.85 -4.50 22.98
CA THR A 238 -2.85 -3.04 23.03
C THR A 238 -4.16 -2.48 22.46
N ASN A 239 -4.32 -1.16 22.46
CA ASN A 239 -5.47 -0.48 21.89
C ASN A 239 -5.13 0.12 20.52
N TRP A 240 -5.39 -0.64 19.46
CA TRP A 240 -5.20 -0.21 18.08
C TRP A 240 -6.49 -0.16 17.27
N ARG A 241 -7.60 -0.01 17.95
CA ARG A 241 -8.95 0.01 17.35
C ARG A 241 -9.14 1.23 16.43
N MET A 242 -9.77 1.01 15.29
CA MET A 242 -10.36 2.07 14.48
C MET A 242 -11.54 2.71 15.21
N MET A 243 -11.80 4.00 14.98
CA MET A 243 -12.99 4.68 15.49
C MET A 243 -14.18 4.48 14.52
N GLU A 244 -15.39 4.50 15.06
CA GLU A 244 -16.63 4.36 14.28
C GLU A 244 -16.77 5.46 13.22
N MET A 245 -16.31 6.68 13.50
CA MET A 245 -16.30 7.80 12.55
C MET A 245 -15.38 7.55 11.34
N GLN A 246 -14.25 6.88 11.54
CA GLN A 246 -13.36 6.48 10.45
C GLN A 246 -14.01 5.36 9.63
N ALA A 247 -14.59 4.37 10.29
CA ALA A 247 -15.21 3.24 9.64
C ALA A 247 -16.38 3.63 8.73
N ILE A 248 -17.26 4.55 9.16
CA ILE A 248 -18.39 4.98 8.31
C ILE A 248 -17.93 5.70 7.04
N ILE A 249 -16.85 6.48 7.10
CA ILE A 249 -16.23 7.07 5.90
C ILE A 249 -15.72 5.95 4.98
N GLY A 250 -14.98 4.98 5.54
CA GLY A 250 -14.47 3.83 4.79
C GLY A 250 -15.58 3.05 4.08
N ARG A 251 -16.70 2.78 4.75
CA ARG A 251 -17.87 2.09 4.19
C ARG A 251 -18.49 2.83 3.00
N ILE A 252 -18.56 4.16 3.08
CA ILE A 252 -19.07 5.00 1.98
C ILE A 252 -18.10 4.95 0.79
N GLN A 253 -16.80 5.16 1.05
CA GLN A 253 -15.78 5.16 0.00
C GLN A 253 -15.61 3.78 -0.65
N LEU A 254 -15.74 2.70 0.11
CA LEU A 254 -15.68 1.34 -0.41
C LEU A 254 -16.71 1.08 -1.52
N LYS A 255 -17.91 1.65 -1.41
CA LYS A 255 -18.95 1.55 -2.45
C LYS A 255 -18.59 2.28 -3.74
N ARG A 256 -17.72 3.31 -3.65
CA ARG A 256 -17.25 4.11 -4.80
C ARG A 256 -16.05 3.49 -5.50
N MET A 257 -15.42 2.46 -4.90
CA MET A 257 -14.19 1.86 -5.42
C MET A 257 -14.28 1.38 -6.88
N PRO A 258 -15.36 0.72 -7.35
CA PRO A 258 -15.43 0.29 -8.75
C PRO A 258 -15.33 1.46 -9.75
N GLU A 259 -16.04 2.56 -9.49
CA GLU A 259 -15.99 3.77 -10.30
C GLU A 259 -14.60 4.43 -10.23
N TRP A 260 -14.06 4.56 -9.03
CA TRP A 260 -12.75 5.19 -8.81
C TRP A 260 -11.62 4.42 -9.48
N THR A 261 -11.66 3.09 -9.43
CA THR A 261 -10.67 2.23 -10.11
C THR A 261 -10.75 2.41 -11.62
N ALA A 262 -11.95 2.36 -12.20
CA ALA A 262 -12.16 2.55 -13.64
C ALA A 262 -11.66 3.93 -14.11
N ARG A 263 -11.94 4.99 -13.32
CA ARG A 263 -11.51 6.35 -13.65
C ARG A 263 -9.99 6.51 -13.55
N ARG A 264 -9.33 5.94 -12.54
CA ARG A 264 -7.86 5.91 -12.42
C ARG A 264 -7.21 5.22 -13.61
N GLN A 265 -7.75 4.08 -14.02
CA GLN A 265 -7.25 3.32 -15.18
C GLN A 265 -7.43 4.12 -16.49
N ALA A 266 -8.57 4.79 -16.68
CA ALA A 266 -8.80 5.64 -17.83
C ALA A 266 -7.82 6.83 -17.89
N HIS A 267 -7.55 7.50 -16.76
CA HIS A 267 -6.55 8.57 -16.69
C HIS A 267 -5.15 8.06 -17.00
N ALA A 268 -4.76 6.92 -16.43
CA ALA A 268 -3.46 6.29 -16.67
C ALA A 268 -3.28 5.93 -18.16
N ALA A 269 -4.31 5.37 -18.79
CA ALA A 269 -4.28 5.05 -20.21
C ALA A 269 -4.06 6.29 -21.10
N LYS A 270 -4.73 7.41 -20.78
CA LYS A 270 -4.53 8.69 -21.50
C LYS A 270 -3.10 9.23 -21.35
N LEU A 271 -2.50 9.11 -20.14
CA LEU A 271 -1.11 9.51 -19.92
C LEU A 271 -0.13 8.57 -20.63
N ALA A 272 -0.39 7.26 -20.61
CA ALA A 272 0.43 6.27 -21.29
C ALA A 272 0.48 6.52 -22.81
N GLU A 273 -0.67 6.86 -23.42
CA GLU A 273 -0.75 7.23 -24.84
C GLU A 273 0.17 8.42 -25.19
N SER A 274 0.19 9.48 -24.37
CA SER A 274 1.04 10.65 -24.58
C SER A 274 2.52 10.33 -24.39
N LEU A 275 2.85 9.71 -23.25
CA LEU A 275 4.24 9.39 -22.88
C LEU A 275 4.88 8.36 -23.83
N GLY A 276 4.10 7.39 -24.30
CA GLY A 276 4.56 6.33 -25.21
C GLY A 276 4.97 6.81 -26.61
N LYS A 277 4.67 8.06 -26.99
CA LYS A 277 5.10 8.67 -28.25
C LYS A 277 6.61 8.96 -28.30
N PHE A 278 7.28 9.01 -27.15
CA PHE A 278 8.66 9.48 -27.04
C PHE A 278 9.64 8.34 -26.79
N ALA A 279 10.68 8.25 -27.61
CA ALA A 279 11.74 7.26 -27.46
C ALA A 279 12.48 7.37 -26.12
N SER A 280 12.51 8.58 -25.53
CA SER A 280 13.13 8.87 -24.22
C SER A 280 12.33 8.33 -23.04
N ILE A 281 11.17 7.69 -23.25
CA ILE A 281 10.31 7.17 -22.18
C ILE A 281 10.17 5.65 -22.31
N ARG A 282 10.25 4.97 -21.16
CA ARG A 282 9.82 3.59 -20.95
C ARG A 282 8.56 3.57 -20.10
N LEU A 283 7.55 2.86 -20.56
CA LEU A 283 6.35 2.56 -19.77
C LEU A 283 6.47 1.20 -19.07
N ILE A 284 5.67 0.98 -18.04
CA ILE A 284 5.49 -0.32 -17.42
C ILE A 284 4.68 -1.21 -18.37
N GLU A 285 5.18 -2.40 -18.63
CA GLU A 285 4.42 -3.45 -19.30
C GLU A 285 3.56 -4.17 -18.27
N VAL A 286 2.25 -4.10 -18.45
CA VAL A 286 1.27 -4.72 -17.57
C VAL A 286 0.73 -5.97 -18.28
N ALA A 287 0.93 -7.14 -17.67
CA ALA A 287 0.42 -8.39 -18.21
C ALA A 287 -1.12 -8.43 -18.16
N ASP A 288 -1.76 -9.11 -19.12
CA ASP A 288 -3.22 -9.15 -19.27
C ASP A 288 -3.96 -9.72 -18.05
N TYR A 289 -3.28 -10.52 -17.22
CA TYR A 289 -3.84 -11.09 -16.00
C TYR A 289 -3.72 -10.18 -14.78
N ILE A 290 -3.15 -8.96 -14.94
CA ILE A 290 -2.97 -7.97 -13.87
C ILE A 290 -3.99 -6.85 -14.03
N GLU A 291 -4.79 -6.62 -13.00
CA GLU A 291 -5.61 -5.42 -12.87
C GLU A 291 -4.87 -4.41 -11.97
N HIS A 292 -4.19 -3.45 -12.60
CA HIS A 292 -3.43 -2.40 -11.90
C HIS A 292 -4.39 -1.35 -11.30
N ALA A 293 -4.28 -1.08 -9.99
CA ALA A 293 -5.15 -0.11 -9.30
C ALA A 293 -4.81 1.36 -9.60
N GLN A 294 -3.67 1.64 -10.21
CA GLN A 294 -3.25 3.00 -10.61
C GLN A 294 -3.35 4.01 -9.46
N TYR A 295 -2.75 3.68 -8.30
CA TYR A 295 -2.63 4.64 -7.21
C TYR A 295 -1.88 5.90 -7.66
N LYS A 296 -0.80 5.70 -8.36
CA LYS A 296 -0.02 6.71 -9.11
C LYS A 296 0.38 6.10 -10.44
N PHE A 297 0.57 6.94 -11.45
CA PHE A 297 1.07 6.50 -12.75
C PHE A 297 2.57 6.72 -12.83
N TYR A 298 3.32 5.70 -13.23
CA TYR A 298 4.78 5.74 -13.38
C TYR A 298 5.22 5.56 -14.82
N ALA A 299 6.23 6.36 -15.21
CA ALA A 299 7.02 6.20 -16.42
C ALA A 299 8.50 6.39 -16.09
N PHE A 300 9.40 5.98 -16.97
CA PHE A 300 10.83 6.02 -16.73
C PHE A 300 11.53 6.68 -17.89
N VAL A 301 12.42 7.62 -17.57
CA VAL A 301 13.28 8.27 -18.55
C VAL A 301 14.36 7.29 -19.01
N LYS A 302 14.65 7.28 -20.31
CA LYS A 302 15.82 6.64 -20.92
C LYS A 302 16.85 7.74 -21.19
N PRO A 303 17.87 7.91 -20.33
CA PRO A 303 18.83 9.03 -20.45
C PRO A 303 19.55 9.07 -21.79
N GLU A 304 19.80 7.91 -22.38
CA GLU A 304 20.47 7.75 -23.68
C GLU A 304 19.70 8.32 -24.87
N HIS A 305 18.41 8.64 -24.69
CA HIS A 305 17.54 9.26 -25.68
C HIS A 305 17.21 10.72 -25.37
N LEU A 306 17.91 11.33 -24.43
CA LEU A 306 17.74 12.75 -24.10
C LEU A 306 18.77 13.61 -24.85
N LYS A 307 18.37 14.83 -25.21
CA LYS A 307 19.27 15.85 -25.72
C LYS A 307 20.25 16.32 -24.63
N ASP A 308 21.37 16.88 -25.03
CA ASP A 308 22.35 17.43 -24.12
C ASP A 308 21.74 18.43 -23.13
N GLY A 309 22.11 18.30 -21.87
CA GLY A 309 21.62 19.14 -20.79
C GLY A 309 20.22 18.81 -20.27
N TRP A 310 19.54 17.78 -20.80
CA TRP A 310 18.32 17.26 -20.28
C TRP A 310 18.56 16.07 -19.34
N THR A 311 17.82 16.05 -18.26
CA THR A 311 17.83 14.98 -17.22
C THR A 311 16.42 14.71 -16.76
N ARG A 312 16.21 13.60 -16.04
CA ARG A 312 14.93 13.32 -15.37
C ARG A 312 14.50 14.48 -14.46
N ASP A 313 15.43 15.05 -13.68
CA ASP A 313 15.12 16.13 -12.74
C ASP A 313 14.77 17.43 -13.46
N ARG A 314 15.38 17.71 -14.62
CA ARG A 314 14.98 18.83 -15.46
C ARG A 314 13.58 18.64 -16.03
N ILE A 315 13.22 17.44 -16.50
CA ILE A 315 11.86 17.14 -16.97
C ILE A 315 10.85 17.39 -15.83
N VAL A 316 11.11 16.91 -14.63
CA VAL A 316 10.25 17.13 -13.44
C VAL A 316 10.12 18.64 -13.17
N SER A 317 11.20 19.40 -13.22
CA SER A 317 11.20 20.84 -12.97
C SER A 317 10.40 21.62 -14.02
N GLU A 318 10.58 21.31 -15.31
CA GLU A 318 9.87 21.95 -16.42
C GLU A 318 8.35 21.67 -16.38
N LEU A 319 7.96 20.40 -16.06
CA LEU A 319 6.54 20.04 -15.90
C LEU A 319 5.91 20.79 -14.73
N ASN A 320 6.58 20.85 -13.58
CA ASN A 320 6.07 21.59 -12.42
C ASN A 320 6.00 23.10 -12.66
N ALA A 321 6.96 23.69 -13.41
CA ALA A 321 6.89 25.09 -13.82
C ALA A 321 5.67 25.39 -14.69
N ARG A 322 5.23 24.43 -15.51
CA ARG A 322 4.01 24.46 -16.32
C ARG A 322 2.74 24.03 -15.57
N LYS A 323 2.81 23.86 -14.25
CA LYS A 323 1.70 23.44 -13.36
C LYS A 323 1.20 22.01 -13.58
N VAL A 324 1.98 21.17 -14.21
CA VAL A 324 1.73 19.72 -14.29
C VAL A 324 2.42 19.05 -13.11
N PRO A 325 1.70 18.47 -12.13
CA PRO A 325 2.30 17.79 -11.00
C PRO A 325 3.05 16.54 -11.46
N CYS A 326 4.36 16.60 -11.39
CA CYS A 326 5.26 15.49 -11.68
C CYS A 326 6.30 15.35 -10.56
N TYR A 327 6.54 14.12 -10.13
CA TYR A 327 7.42 13.78 -9.01
C TYR A 327 8.36 12.63 -9.36
N GLN A 328 9.34 12.40 -8.50
CA GLN A 328 10.26 11.27 -8.61
C GLN A 328 9.64 9.94 -8.14
N GLY A 329 8.52 10.01 -7.39
CA GLY A 329 7.81 8.86 -6.87
C GLY A 329 8.28 8.39 -5.50
N SER A 330 8.08 7.11 -5.22
CA SER A 330 8.44 6.47 -3.95
C SER A 330 9.96 6.47 -3.72
N CYS A 331 10.37 6.51 -2.46
CA CYS A 331 11.75 6.27 -2.08
C CYS A 331 12.22 4.93 -2.67
N SER A 332 13.26 4.98 -3.47
CA SER A 332 13.75 3.80 -4.20
C SER A 332 14.69 2.94 -3.37
N GLU A 333 15.37 3.56 -2.42
CA GLU A 333 16.37 2.94 -1.57
C GLU A 333 16.12 3.32 -0.11
N VAL A 334 15.03 2.78 0.45
CA VAL A 334 14.59 3.14 1.81
C VAL A 334 15.67 2.88 2.88
N TYR A 335 16.59 1.98 2.62
CA TYR A 335 17.73 1.69 3.48
C TYR A 335 18.77 2.85 3.56
N LEU A 336 18.65 3.88 2.71
CA LEU A 336 19.46 5.10 2.80
C LEU A 336 18.87 6.14 3.76
N GLU A 337 17.68 5.91 4.29
CA GLU A 337 17.15 6.75 5.36
C GLU A 337 18.10 6.74 6.57
N LYS A 338 18.27 7.89 7.21
CA LYS A 338 19.20 8.06 8.35
C LYS A 338 18.89 7.14 9.53
N ALA A 339 17.65 6.63 9.62
CA ALA A 339 17.27 5.62 10.60
C ALA A 339 18.09 4.32 10.50
N PHE A 340 18.65 4.04 9.32
CA PHE A 340 19.51 2.88 9.09
C PHE A 340 21.01 3.19 9.20
N ASP A 341 21.39 4.43 9.51
CA ASP A 341 22.80 4.77 9.75
C ASP A 341 23.30 4.00 10.99
N ASN A 342 24.52 3.46 10.89
CA ASN A 342 25.17 2.67 11.95
C ASN A 342 24.38 1.41 12.40
N THR A 343 23.45 0.92 11.58
CA THR A 343 22.79 -0.38 11.77
C THR A 343 23.46 -1.44 10.89
N PRO A 344 23.33 -2.74 11.23
CA PRO A 344 23.84 -3.82 10.38
C PRO A 344 22.95 -4.09 9.16
N TRP A 345 21.82 -3.41 9.02
CA TRP A 345 20.77 -3.74 8.04
C TRP A 345 20.96 -3.07 6.69
N ARG A 346 21.73 -1.99 6.61
CA ARG A 346 22.01 -1.34 5.33
C ARG A 346 22.82 -2.27 4.43
N PRO A 347 22.39 -2.55 3.18
CA PRO A 347 23.16 -3.35 2.23
C PRO A 347 24.58 -2.76 2.04
N LYS A 348 25.59 -3.64 1.91
CA LYS A 348 26.97 -3.21 1.67
C LYS A 348 27.15 -2.49 0.33
N GLU A 349 26.39 -2.94 -0.66
CA GLU A 349 26.32 -2.35 -1.99
C GLU A 349 24.91 -1.88 -2.26
N ARG A 350 24.76 -0.77 -3.01
CA ARG A 350 23.47 -0.26 -3.41
C ARG A 350 22.78 -1.24 -4.38
N LEU A 351 21.49 -1.43 -4.22
CA LEU A 351 20.70 -2.35 -5.04
C LEU A 351 20.48 -1.75 -6.43
N LYS A 352 21.01 -2.42 -7.45
CA LYS A 352 21.20 -1.89 -8.79
C LYS A 352 19.92 -1.40 -9.46
N ASN A 353 18.87 -2.22 -9.41
CA ASN A 353 17.59 -1.88 -10.04
C ASN A 353 16.87 -0.77 -9.28
N ALA A 354 16.95 -0.77 -7.96
CA ALA A 354 16.40 0.31 -7.12
C ALA A 354 17.07 1.65 -7.45
N VAL A 355 18.40 1.68 -7.60
CA VAL A 355 19.15 2.89 -8.05
C VAL A 355 18.63 3.36 -9.40
N GLN A 356 18.61 2.49 -10.41
CA GLN A 356 18.17 2.84 -11.76
C GLN A 356 16.74 3.40 -11.78
N LEU A 357 15.82 2.78 -11.06
CA LEU A 357 14.44 3.27 -10.93
C LEU A 357 14.38 4.61 -10.19
N GLY A 358 15.18 4.79 -9.14
CA GLY A 358 15.31 6.05 -8.41
C GLY A 358 15.75 7.21 -9.30
N ASP A 359 16.69 6.95 -10.19
CA ASP A 359 17.28 7.97 -11.07
C ASP A 359 16.41 8.31 -12.28
N THR A 360 15.51 7.40 -12.69
CA THR A 360 14.78 7.52 -13.97
C THR A 360 13.28 7.72 -13.83
N SER A 361 12.67 7.46 -12.66
CA SER A 361 11.22 7.47 -12.53
C SER A 361 10.59 8.87 -12.58
N LEU A 362 9.48 8.96 -13.29
CA LEU A 362 8.51 10.05 -13.30
C LEU A 362 7.20 9.52 -12.74
N MET A 363 6.57 10.23 -11.81
CA MET A 363 5.30 9.86 -11.19
C MET A 363 4.26 10.95 -11.41
N PHE A 364 3.07 10.56 -11.87
CA PHE A 364 1.94 11.43 -12.15
C PHE A 364 0.72 11.06 -11.32
N LEU A 365 -0.15 12.07 -11.10
CA LEU A 365 -1.43 11.90 -10.41
C LEU A 365 -2.48 11.39 -11.39
N VAL A 366 -3.28 10.41 -10.96
CA VAL A 366 -4.38 9.82 -11.75
C VAL A 366 -5.64 9.61 -10.91
N HIS A 367 -5.79 10.33 -9.78
CA HIS A 367 -6.92 10.16 -8.87
C HIS A 367 -8.27 10.53 -9.54
N PRO A 368 -9.40 9.96 -9.05
CA PRO A 368 -10.67 10.00 -9.77
C PRO A 368 -11.33 11.39 -9.84
N THR A 369 -10.87 12.35 -9.04
CA THR A 369 -11.40 13.72 -9.05
C THR A 369 -10.81 14.60 -10.14
N LEU A 370 -9.72 14.17 -10.81
CA LEU A 370 -9.20 14.88 -11.98
C LEU A 370 -10.26 14.89 -13.08
N THR A 371 -10.45 16.05 -13.69
CA THR A 371 -11.35 16.22 -14.84
C THR A 371 -10.67 15.78 -16.15
N ASP A 372 -11.47 15.54 -17.19
CA ASP A 372 -10.94 15.24 -18.50
C ASP A 372 -10.11 16.39 -19.09
N ASP A 373 -10.51 17.65 -18.79
CA ASP A 373 -9.78 18.84 -19.19
C ASP A 373 -8.44 18.96 -18.47
N GLU A 374 -8.37 18.62 -17.18
CA GLU A 374 -7.11 18.59 -16.43
C GLU A 374 -6.16 17.51 -16.96
N ILE A 375 -6.67 16.34 -17.33
CA ILE A 375 -5.86 15.29 -17.97
C ILE A 375 -5.39 15.74 -19.36
N ALA A 376 -6.25 16.39 -20.15
CA ALA A 376 -5.88 16.94 -21.46
C ALA A 376 -4.79 18.01 -21.32
N PHE A 377 -4.91 18.91 -20.35
CA PHE A 377 -3.90 19.92 -20.00
C PHE A 377 -2.55 19.26 -19.63
N CYS A 378 -2.59 18.22 -18.78
CA CYS A 378 -1.36 17.49 -18.44
C CYS A 378 -0.71 16.85 -19.70
N LYS A 379 -1.50 16.19 -20.56
CA LYS A 379 -1.01 15.57 -21.78
C LYS A 379 -0.31 16.57 -22.70
N GLU A 380 -0.93 17.72 -22.98
CA GLU A 380 -0.38 18.78 -23.81
C GLU A 380 1.01 19.22 -23.33
N HIS A 381 1.13 19.50 -22.04
CA HIS A 381 2.37 20.00 -21.48
C HIS A 381 3.44 18.90 -21.32
N ILE A 382 3.05 17.66 -21.06
CA ILE A 382 3.96 16.50 -21.08
C ILE A 382 4.54 16.33 -22.46
N GLU A 383 3.70 16.36 -23.53
CA GLU A 383 4.14 16.22 -24.91
C GLU A 383 5.08 17.37 -25.33
N ALA A 384 4.77 18.61 -24.93
CA ALA A 384 5.64 19.76 -25.20
C ALA A 384 7.02 19.64 -24.55
N VAL A 385 7.08 19.29 -23.24
CA VAL A 385 8.35 19.12 -22.52
C VAL A 385 9.18 17.97 -23.11
N LEU A 386 8.54 16.85 -23.40
CA LEU A 386 9.24 15.67 -23.94
C LEU A 386 9.72 15.89 -25.37
N ALA A 387 9.01 16.66 -26.21
CA ALA A 387 9.48 17.06 -27.53
C ALA A 387 10.71 17.95 -27.46
N GLU A 388 10.83 18.82 -26.44
CA GLU A 388 12.03 19.60 -26.19
C GLU A 388 13.18 18.71 -25.69
N ALA A 389 12.90 17.70 -24.85
CA ALA A 389 13.88 16.87 -24.14
C ALA A 389 14.42 15.70 -24.97
N THR A 390 13.61 15.11 -25.86
CA THR A 390 13.98 13.91 -26.62
C THR A 390 14.89 14.24 -27.80
N ALA A 391 15.95 13.44 -27.98
CA ALA A 391 16.93 13.56 -29.05
C ALA A 391 16.36 13.09 -30.41
#